data_15746a0fbcbe90a97a2fd0836cbf7613
#
_entry.id   15746a0fbcbe90a97a2fd0836cbf7613
#
_cell.length_a   1.000
_cell.length_b   1.000
_cell.length_c   1.000
_cell.angle_alpha   90.00
_cell.angle_beta   90.00
_cell.angle_gamma   90.00
#
_symmetry.space_group_name_H-M   'P 1'
#
loop_
_entity.id
_entity.type
_entity.pdbx_description
1 polymer ?
#
loop_
_entity_poly.entity_id
_entity_poly.type
_entity_poly.pdbx_seq_one_letter_code
_entity_poly.pdbx_strand_id
1 'polypeptide(L)'
;ATGGDAFYFPKQDDPAIEAAQKELAKLMISKEVQVAFNLKKGSLPIRGDVDLSAANDCMKKGLAILAAGNVLPDGVNAFSADTAGQMADLMVEFWNDTSITVEDAQARYVDIIATAD
;
A
#
# COMPACT_ATOMS: atom_id res chain seq x y z
N ALA A 1 -2.21 10.09 -0.09
CA ALA A 1 -1.82 9.03 -1.03
C ALA A 1 -2.63 7.78 -0.76
N THR A 2 -2.89 6.99 -1.79
CA THR A 2 -3.51 5.67 -1.70
C THR A 2 -2.52 4.63 -2.18
N GLY A 3 -2.27 3.65 -1.34
CA GLY A 3 -1.62 2.41 -1.70
C GLY A 3 -2.62 1.25 -1.61
N GLY A 4 -2.19 0.04 -1.92
CA GLY A 4 -3.00 -1.16 -1.81
C GLY A 4 -2.14 -2.40 -1.61
N ASP A 5 -2.71 -3.40 -0.97
CA ASP A 5 -2.06 -4.71 -0.90
C ASP A 5 -2.39 -5.51 -2.14
N ALA A 6 -1.41 -6.18 -2.70
CA ALA A 6 -1.58 -7.08 -3.83
C ALA A 6 -1.31 -8.53 -3.41
N PHE A 7 -2.18 -9.43 -3.86
CA PHE A 7 -1.96 -10.87 -3.72
C PHE A 7 -1.50 -11.42 -5.06
N TYR A 8 -0.38 -12.11 -5.04
CA TYR A 8 0.20 -12.74 -6.22
C TYR A 8 -0.09 -14.22 -6.21
N PHE A 9 -0.57 -14.74 -7.34
CA PHE A 9 -0.86 -16.15 -7.56
C PHE A 9 0.15 -16.69 -8.58
N PRO A 10 1.25 -17.29 -8.13
CA PRO A 10 2.25 -17.85 -9.03
C PRO A 10 1.61 -18.93 -9.90
N LYS A 11 2.08 -19.04 -11.16
CA LYS A 11 1.64 -20.12 -12.05
C LYS A 11 1.93 -21.48 -11.40
N GLN A 12 0.96 -22.37 -11.46
CA GLN A 12 1.05 -23.74 -10.96
C GLN A 12 0.86 -24.75 -12.09
N ASP A 13 1.58 -25.84 -12.02
CA ASP A 13 1.43 -26.95 -12.99
C ASP A 13 0.33 -27.94 -12.55
N ASP A 14 -0.03 -27.94 -11.27
CA ASP A 14 -1.14 -28.75 -10.74
C ASP A 14 -2.47 -28.00 -10.91
N PRO A 15 -3.41 -28.55 -11.70
CA PRO A 15 -4.73 -27.94 -11.92
C PRO A 15 -5.55 -27.75 -10.63
N ALA A 16 -5.35 -28.63 -9.63
CA ALA A 16 -6.07 -28.52 -8.36
C ALA A 16 -5.58 -27.30 -7.55
N ILE A 17 -4.26 -27.04 -7.57
CA ILE A 17 -3.70 -25.87 -6.92
C ILE A 17 -4.14 -24.59 -7.65
N GLU A 18 -4.11 -24.59 -8.99
CA GLU A 18 -4.60 -23.46 -9.78
C GLU A 18 -6.08 -23.15 -9.50
N ALA A 19 -6.92 -24.20 -9.40
CA ALA A 19 -8.32 -24.03 -9.05
C ALA A 19 -8.49 -23.45 -7.63
N ALA A 20 -7.72 -23.92 -6.65
CA ALA A 20 -7.74 -23.40 -5.29
C ALA A 20 -7.30 -21.94 -5.21
N GLN A 21 -6.28 -21.52 -5.97
CA GLN A 21 -5.88 -20.11 -6.09
C GLN A 21 -7.02 -19.23 -6.62
N LYS A 22 -7.74 -19.70 -7.65
CA LYS A 22 -8.89 -18.97 -8.21
C LYS A 22 -10.04 -18.83 -7.21
N GLU A 23 -10.32 -19.89 -6.44
CA GLU A 23 -11.34 -19.82 -5.37
C GLU A 23 -10.91 -18.88 -4.25
N LEU A 24 -9.63 -18.88 -3.85
CA LEU A 24 -9.10 -17.93 -2.88
C LEU A 24 -9.23 -16.48 -3.39
N ALA A 25 -8.90 -16.23 -4.66
CA ALA A 25 -9.04 -14.90 -5.25
C ALA A 25 -10.51 -14.43 -5.22
N LYS A 26 -11.46 -15.28 -5.58
CA LYS A 26 -12.90 -14.98 -5.49
C LYS A 26 -13.34 -14.68 -4.05
N LEU A 27 -12.86 -15.49 -3.10
CA LEU A 27 -13.15 -15.30 -1.69
C LEU A 27 -12.64 -13.94 -1.20
N MET A 28 -11.41 -13.59 -1.52
CA MET A 28 -10.78 -12.33 -1.09
C MET A 28 -11.49 -11.08 -1.62
N ILE A 29 -12.14 -11.16 -2.78
CA ILE A 29 -12.92 -10.05 -3.33
C ILE A 29 -14.43 -10.13 -3.02
N SER A 30 -14.88 -11.15 -2.28
CA SER A 30 -16.30 -11.25 -1.86
C SER A 30 -16.66 -10.10 -0.91
N LYS A 31 -17.93 -9.72 -0.88
CA LYS A 31 -18.41 -8.62 -0.02
C LYS A 31 -18.14 -8.90 1.45
N GLU A 32 -18.43 -10.11 1.89
CA GLU A 32 -18.27 -10.55 3.27
C GLU A 32 -16.81 -10.47 3.72
N VAL A 33 -15.89 -10.99 2.91
CA VAL A 33 -14.46 -10.98 3.25
C VAL A 33 -13.88 -9.58 3.16
N GLN A 34 -14.28 -8.78 2.17
CA GLN A 34 -13.85 -7.38 2.08
C GLN A 34 -14.24 -6.58 3.33
N VAL A 35 -15.45 -6.79 3.87
CA VAL A 35 -15.87 -6.15 5.11
C VAL A 35 -15.09 -6.69 6.31
N ALA A 36 -15.10 -8.01 6.52
CA ALA A 36 -14.50 -8.64 7.69
C ALA A 36 -12.97 -8.37 7.77
N PHE A 37 -12.27 -8.50 6.65
CA PHE A 37 -10.83 -8.27 6.56
C PHE A 37 -10.48 -6.81 6.86
N ASN A 38 -11.17 -5.87 6.22
CA ASN A 38 -10.85 -4.46 6.39
C ASN A 38 -11.23 -3.92 7.78
N LEU A 39 -12.33 -4.36 8.37
CA LEU A 39 -12.67 -4.04 9.76
C LEU A 39 -11.60 -4.54 10.73
N LYS A 40 -11.06 -5.74 10.51
CA LYS A 40 -10.01 -6.32 11.34
C LYS A 40 -8.67 -5.61 11.16
N LYS A 41 -8.30 -5.29 9.93
CA LYS A 41 -7.03 -4.63 9.57
C LYS A 41 -7.06 -3.11 9.83
N GLY A 42 -8.21 -2.47 9.80
CA GLY A 42 -8.35 -1.01 9.86
C GLY A 42 -8.05 -0.34 8.51
N SER A 43 -8.15 -1.06 7.41
CA SER A 43 -7.97 -0.58 6.03
C SER A 43 -9.32 -0.33 5.34
N LEU A 44 -9.27 0.18 4.10
CA LEU A 44 -10.46 0.39 3.29
C LEU A 44 -10.64 -0.73 2.28
N PRO A 45 -11.86 -1.22 2.05
CA PRO A 45 -12.12 -2.21 1.01
C PRO A 45 -11.92 -1.61 -0.38
N ILE A 46 -11.52 -2.45 -1.33
CA ILE A 46 -11.45 -2.07 -2.76
C ILE A 46 -12.83 -2.02 -3.41
N ARG A 47 -13.85 -2.59 -2.78
CA ARG A 47 -15.24 -2.62 -3.27
C ARG A 47 -16.01 -1.42 -2.74
N GLY A 48 -16.71 -0.72 -3.63
CA GLY A 48 -17.60 0.39 -3.26
C GLY A 48 -19.03 -0.06 -2.91
N ASP A 49 -19.36 -1.35 -3.06
CA ASP A 49 -20.71 -1.90 -2.89
C ASP A 49 -20.85 -2.77 -1.62
N VAL A 50 -20.10 -2.42 -0.57
CA VAL A 50 -20.10 -3.11 0.73
C VAL A 50 -20.65 -2.24 1.84
N ASP A 51 -21.26 -2.86 2.85
CA ASP A 51 -21.75 -2.17 4.04
C ASP A 51 -20.63 -1.97 5.06
N LEU A 52 -20.29 -0.73 5.33
CA LEU A 52 -19.29 -0.32 6.30
C LEU A 52 -19.89 0.49 7.46
N SER A 53 -21.15 0.25 7.78
CA SER A 53 -21.84 0.89 8.92
C SER A 53 -21.09 0.68 10.24
N ALA A 54 -20.47 -0.50 10.41
CA ALA A 54 -19.64 -0.86 11.57
C ALA A 54 -18.21 -0.28 11.53
N ALA A 55 -17.83 0.44 10.47
CA ALA A 55 -16.50 1.05 10.37
C ALA A 55 -16.32 2.18 11.40
N ASN A 56 -15.10 2.34 11.89
CA ASN A 56 -14.74 3.45 12.76
C ASN A 56 -14.70 4.79 12.00
N ASP A 57 -14.59 5.89 12.73
CA ASP A 57 -14.61 7.24 12.15
C ASP A 57 -13.45 7.51 11.20
N CYS A 58 -12.26 6.93 11.45
CA CYS A 58 -11.11 7.04 10.55
C CYS A 58 -11.40 6.37 9.19
N MET A 59 -11.96 5.18 9.20
CA MET A 59 -12.35 4.47 7.98
C MET A 59 -13.43 5.24 7.22
N LYS A 60 -14.46 5.75 7.91
CA LYS A 60 -15.53 6.57 7.30
C LYS A 60 -14.97 7.84 6.66
N LYS A 61 -14.02 8.51 7.33
CA LYS A 61 -13.32 9.67 6.77
C LYS A 61 -12.51 9.30 5.53
N GLY A 62 -11.78 8.19 5.57
CA GLY A 62 -11.02 7.68 4.44
C GLY A 62 -11.93 7.39 3.23
N LEU A 63 -13.07 6.75 3.45
CA LEU A 63 -14.06 6.48 2.40
C LEU A 63 -14.61 7.77 1.78
N ALA A 64 -14.88 8.79 2.60
CA ALA A 64 -15.34 10.09 2.11
C ALA A 64 -14.27 10.78 1.21
N ILE A 65 -12.99 10.67 1.57
CA ILE A 65 -11.87 11.18 0.76
C ILE A 65 -11.79 10.43 -0.58
N LEU A 66 -11.90 9.09 -0.57
CA LEU A 66 -11.92 8.29 -1.79
C LEU A 66 -13.11 8.65 -2.68
N ALA A 67 -14.29 8.78 -2.11
CA ALA A 67 -15.51 9.12 -2.85
C ALA A 67 -15.45 10.53 -3.46
N ALA A 68 -14.75 11.46 -2.83
CA ALA A 68 -14.51 12.81 -3.36
C ALA A 68 -13.45 12.85 -4.47
N GLY A 69 -12.76 11.74 -4.76
CA GLY A 69 -11.71 11.69 -5.78
C GLY A 69 -10.41 12.42 -5.40
N ASN A 70 -10.28 12.85 -4.15
CA ASN A 70 -9.10 13.55 -3.64
C ASN A 70 -7.97 12.57 -3.26
N VAL A 71 -7.58 11.74 -4.21
CA VAL A 71 -6.53 10.75 -4.03
C VAL A 71 -5.34 11.04 -4.92
N LEU A 72 -4.16 10.96 -4.32
CA LEU A 72 -2.89 11.02 -5.03
C LEU A 72 -2.33 9.59 -5.14
N PRO A 73 -1.65 9.28 -6.24
CA PRO A 73 -0.90 8.02 -6.32
C PRO A 73 0.15 7.97 -5.20
N ASP A 74 0.55 6.77 -4.83
CA ASP A 74 1.66 6.58 -3.91
C ASP A 74 2.93 7.12 -4.56
N GLY A 75 3.56 8.11 -3.91
CA GLY A 75 4.75 8.77 -4.45
C GLY A 75 5.93 7.83 -4.65
N VAL A 76 6.06 6.80 -3.81
CA VAL A 76 7.13 5.80 -3.95
C VAL A 76 7.00 5.01 -5.25
N ASN A 77 5.78 4.75 -5.72
CA ASN A 77 5.55 4.06 -6.99
C ASN A 77 5.82 4.95 -8.23
N ALA A 78 6.11 6.23 -8.03
CA ALA A 78 6.51 7.14 -9.10
C ALA A 78 8.00 7.09 -9.41
N PHE A 79 8.79 6.43 -8.57
CA PHE A 79 10.24 6.31 -8.72
C PHE A 79 10.63 4.92 -9.20
N SER A 80 11.81 4.82 -9.80
CA SER A 80 12.42 3.53 -10.11
C SER A 80 12.69 2.72 -8.83
N ALA A 81 12.84 1.40 -8.96
CA ALA A 81 13.18 0.55 -7.82
C ALA A 81 14.53 0.93 -7.19
N ASP A 82 15.47 1.41 -8.00
CA ASP A 82 16.78 1.88 -7.55
C ASP A 82 16.66 3.15 -6.71
N THR A 83 15.94 4.16 -7.18
CA THR A 83 15.68 5.40 -6.44
C THR A 83 14.96 5.13 -5.13
N ALA A 84 13.91 4.28 -5.15
CA ALA A 84 13.20 3.88 -3.94
C ALA A 84 14.12 3.14 -2.96
N GLY A 85 15.04 2.32 -3.44
CA GLY A 85 16.07 1.65 -2.65
C GLY A 85 17.01 2.66 -1.97
N GLN A 86 17.56 3.61 -2.72
CA GLN A 86 18.43 4.67 -2.16
C GLN A 86 17.73 5.51 -1.07
N MET A 87 16.45 5.83 -1.27
CA MET A 87 15.65 6.53 -0.25
C MET A 87 15.49 5.70 1.03
N ALA A 88 15.23 4.40 0.88
CA ALA A 88 15.10 3.48 2.01
C ALA A 88 16.43 3.31 2.76
N ASP A 89 17.54 3.15 2.05
CA ASP A 89 18.87 3.01 2.62
C ASP A 89 19.28 4.26 3.40
N LEU A 90 19.02 5.46 2.86
CA LEU A 90 19.23 6.70 3.58
C LEU A 90 18.43 6.77 4.89
N MET A 91 17.18 6.31 4.90
CA MET A 91 16.37 6.29 6.12
C MET A 91 16.93 5.33 7.16
N VAL A 92 17.42 4.16 6.74
CA VAL A 92 18.07 3.19 7.62
C VAL A 92 19.38 3.75 8.19
N GLU A 93 20.19 4.39 7.36
CA GLU A 93 21.44 5.04 7.78
C GLU A 93 21.16 6.15 8.81
N PHE A 94 20.26 7.07 8.49
CA PHE A 94 19.85 8.17 9.38
C PHE A 94 19.33 7.67 10.73
N TRP A 95 18.56 6.57 10.73
CA TRP A 95 18.03 6.00 11.96
C TRP A 95 19.14 5.39 12.85
N ASN A 96 20.16 4.81 12.26
CA ASN A 96 21.22 4.09 12.97
C ASN A 96 22.45 4.95 13.30
N ASP A 97 22.63 6.10 12.64
CA ASP A 97 23.76 7.01 12.86
C ASP A 97 23.29 8.37 13.37
N THR A 98 23.44 8.58 14.66
CA THR A 98 23.06 9.83 15.34
C THR A 98 23.97 11.02 15.01
N SER A 99 25.07 10.82 14.26
CA SER A 99 25.92 11.90 13.78
C SER A 99 25.35 12.59 12.53
N ILE A 100 24.44 11.96 11.81
CA ILE A 100 23.75 12.53 10.67
C ILE A 100 22.70 13.51 11.17
N THR A 101 22.82 14.77 10.81
CA THR A 101 21.81 15.75 11.17
C THR A 101 20.55 15.64 10.30
N VAL A 102 19.46 16.22 10.76
CA VAL A 102 18.20 16.27 9.97
C VAL A 102 18.43 17.00 8.65
N GLU A 103 19.20 18.10 8.70
CA GLU A 103 19.56 18.94 7.55
C GLU A 103 20.36 18.16 6.51
N ASP A 104 21.34 17.36 6.95
CA ASP A 104 22.14 16.51 6.06
C ASP A 104 21.29 15.42 5.42
N ALA A 105 20.48 14.73 6.22
CA ALA A 105 19.59 13.68 5.71
C ALA A 105 18.58 14.25 4.71
N GLN A 106 18.04 15.43 4.98
CA GLN A 106 17.09 16.09 4.10
C GLN A 106 17.76 16.54 2.78
N ALA A 107 18.97 17.09 2.82
CA ALA A 107 19.72 17.44 1.63
C ALA A 107 19.99 16.23 0.75
N ARG A 108 20.47 15.13 1.33
CA ARG A 108 20.73 13.87 0.63
C ARG A 108 19.44 13.27 0.03
N TYR A 109 18.32 13.37 0.74
CA TYR A 109 17.03 12.91 0.25
C TYR A 109 16.55 13.70 -0.98
N VAL A 110 16.75 15.02 -0.95
CA VAL A 110 16.45 15.91 -2.09
C VAL A 110 17.34 15.57 -3.29
N ASP A 111 18.63 15.30 -3.09
CA ASP A 111 19.57 14.93 -4.14
C ASP A 111 19.18 13.59 -4.81
N ILE A 112 18.76 12.60 -4.03
CA ILE A 112 18.26 11.32 -4.55
C ILE A 112 17.05 11.55 -5.46
N ILE A 113 16.10 12.39 -5.04
CA ILE A 113 14.91 12.69 -5.85
C ILE A 113 15.29 13.50 -7.11
N ALA A 114 16.20 14.45 -6.99
CA ALA A 114 16.61 15.31 -8.11
C ALA A 114 17.38 14.55 -9.20
N THR A 115 17.98 13.43 -8.85
CA THR A 115 18.70 12.53 -9.78
C THR A 115 17.91 11.30 -10.20
N ALA A 116 16.63 11.22 -9.78
CA ALA A 116 15.75 10.11 -10.13
C ALA A 116 15.44 10.08 -11.63
N ASP A 117 15.50 8.89 -12.24
CA ASP A 117 15.14 8.62 -13.63
C ASP A 117 13.62 8.47 -13.82
#